data_315814f94c446e1b02be434bd329ed60
#
_entry.id   315814f94c446e1b02be434bd329ed60
#
_cell.length_a   1.000
_cell.length_b   1.000
_cell.length_c   1.000
_cell.angle_alpha   90.00
_cell.angle_beta   90.00
_cell.angle_gamma   90.00
#
_symmetry.space_group_name_H-M   'P 1'
#
loop_
_entity.id
_entity.type
_entity.pdbx_description
1 polymer ?
#
loop_
_entity_poly.entity_id
_entity_poly.type
_entity_poly.pdbx_seq_one_letter_code
_entity_poly.pdbx_strand_id
1 'polypeptide(L)'
;MSKNIFIRYVRKAQPPKGTGILYPHRLFFGIRLIFAPFLHTAERCIFMCGIVGFTGKTQAAGFLLEGLERLEYRGYDSAGIAVLDGGKIQIEKTTERIKNLIDKTDNGEKINGTIGIGHTRWATHSAPSFANAHPHISADGRFAVVHNGIIENYIALRDSLKKDGVQFASETDTEVIPQLIAKYYKGDFFEAVSKAVSKLEGSYALGIVCTDFPDTLIAVRKFSPLIIGLSKEANYIASDVTAIVSHTRDILYIEDGEIAVLTPNGVKLYDGDK
;
A
#
# COMPACT_ATOMS: atom_id res chain seq x y z
N MET A 1 -19.22 -17.43 -16.65
CA MET A 1 -19.18 -15.98 -16.99
C MET A 1 -17.73 -15.65 -17.29
N SER A 2 -17.42 -15.21 -18.51
CA SER A 2 -16.06 -14.95 -18.99
C SER A 2 -15.53 -13.69 -18.29
N LYS A 3 -14.53 -13.83 -17.41
CA LYS A 3 -13.82 -12.70 -16.80
C LYS A 3 -12.95 -12.06 -17.88
N ASN A 4 -13.29 -10.86 -18.33
CA ASN A 4 -12.48 -10.13 -19.31
C ASN A 4 -11.14 -9.73 -18.67
N ILE A 5 -10.07 -10.38 -19.13
CA ILE A 5 -8.69 -10.03 -18.75
C ILE A 5 -8.25 -8.92 -19.70
N PHE A 6 -8.14 -7.70 -19.22
CA PHE A 6 -7.51 -6.60 -19.95
C PHE A 6 -6.02 -6.57 -19.67
N ILE A 7 -5.20 -6.87 -20.69
CA ILE A 7 -3.76 -6.64 -20.64
C ILE A 7 -3.53 -5.19 -21.08
N ARG A 8 -3.30 -4.27 -20.15
CA ARG A 8 -2.87 -2.90 -20.47
C ARG A 8 -1.35 -2.85 -20.65
N TYR A 9 -0.92 -2.19 -21.72
CA TYR A 9 0.48 -2.02 -22.06
C TYR A 9 1.23 -1.16 -21.01
N VAL A 10 2.41 -1.64 -20.62
CA VAL A 10 3.39 -0.94 -19.79
C VAL A 10 3.86 0.32 -20.51
N ARG A 11 3.64 1.51 -19.94
CA ARG A 11 4.34 2.73 -20.37
C ARG A 11 5.71 2.74 -19.68
N LYS A 12 6.78 2.61 -20.48
CA LYS A 12 8.14 2.89 -20.00
C LYS A 12 8.23 4.35 -19.59
N ALA A 13 8.57 4.63 -18.35
CA ALA A 13 8.91 5.98 -17.92
C ALA A 13 10.16 6.43 -18.66
N GLN A 14 10.04 7.40 -19.59
CA GLN A 14 11.20 8.00 -20.22
C GLN A 14 11.88 8.95 -19.23
N PRO A 15 13.21 8.94 -19.12
CA PRO A 15 13.92 9.93 -18.32
C PRO A 15 13.65 11.32 -18.92
N PRO A 16 13.54 12.38 -18.11
CA PRO A 16 13.42 13.74 -18.62
C PRO A 16 14.66 14.05 -19.46
N LYS A 17 14.44 14.36 -20.74
CA LYS A 17 15.51 14.84 -21.61
C LYS A 17 15.94 16.18 -21.08
N GLY A 18 17.21 16.25 -20.62
CA GLY A 18 17.85 17.50 -20.26
C GLY A 18 17.96 18.40 -21.46
N THR A 19 17.11 19.39 -21.54
CA THR A 19 17.34 20.58 -22.36
C THR A 19 17.65 21.71 -21.40
N GLY A 20 18.93 22.08 -21.38
CA GLY A 20 19.37 23.31 -20.76
C GLY A 20 18.66 24.50 -21.40
N ILE A 21 17.84 25.18 -20.62
CA ILE A 21 17.28 26.47 -20.98
C ILE A 21 18.06 27.52 -20.21
N LEU A 22 18.93 28.25 -20.95
CA LEU A 22 19.52 29.50 -20.49
C LEU A 22 18.37 30.52 -20.33
N TYR A 23 18.26 31.12 -19.14
CA TYR A 23 17.42 32.28 -18.91
C TYR A 23 18.17 33.55 -19.32
N PRO A 24 17.65 34.38 -20.25
CA PRO A 24 18.11 35.74 -20.41
C PRO A 24 17.37 36.66 -19.44
N HIS A 25 18.13 37.49 -18.74
CA HIS A 25 17.66 38.59 -17.91
C HIS A 25 16.90 39.65 -18.71
N ARG A 26 15.90 40.26 -18.05
CA ARG A 26 15.20 41.53 -18.25
C ARG A 26 14.02 41.58 -19.23
N LEU A 27 12.83 41.85 -18.67
CA LEU A 27 12.19 43.19 -18.76
C LEU A 27 10.88 43.22 -17.95
N PHE A 28 10.80 44.22 -17.08
CA PHE A 28 9.59 44.64 -16.37
C PHE A 28 8.53 45.16 -17.35
N PHE A 29 7.28 44.76 -17.25
CA PHE A 29 6.10 45.63 -17.34
C PHE A 29 4.89 44.95 -16.67
N GLY A 30 4.16 45.72 -15.89
CA GLY A 30 3.15 45.28 -14.96
C GLY A 30 1.89 44.70 -15.63
N ILE A 31 1.45 43.56 -15.07
CA ILE A 31 0.06 43.14 -15.13
C ILE A 31 -0.30 42.71 -13.70
N ARG A 32 -1.19 43.49 -13.10
CA ARG A 32 -1.90 43.14 -11.87
C ARG A 32 -2.78 41.95 -12.19
N LEU A 33 -2.33 40.73 -11.88
CA LEU A 33 -3.15 39.53 -11.90
C LEU A 33 -3.67 39.28 -10.50
N ILE A 34 -4.97 39.40 -10.35
CA ILE A 34 -5.77 38.93 -9.24
C ILE A 34 -5.68 37.40 -9.27
N PHE A 35 -4.77 36.86 -8.47
CA PHE A 35 -4.71 35.41 -8.17
C PHE A 35 -4.50 35.23 -6.67
N ALA A 36 -5.58 35.25 -5.94
CA ALA A 36 -5.75 34.52 -4.69
C ALA A 36 -7.13 33.88 -4.79
N PRO A 37 -7.21 32.55 -4.88
CA PRO A 37 -7.17 31.66 -3.73
C PRO A 37 -6.61 30.22 -4.01
N PHE A 38 -5.58 30.05 -4.84
CA PHE A 38 -5.07 28.71 -5.19
C PHE A 38 -3.79 28.28 -4.43
N LEU A 39 -3.29 29.10 -3.51
CA LEU A 39 -2.06 28.77 -2.77
C LEU A 39 -2.28 27.89 -1.53
N HIS A 40 -3.52 27.49 -1.22
CA HIS A 40 -3.79 26.66 -0.01
C HIS A 40 -3.84 25.15 -0.29
N THR A 41 -3.68 24.69 -1.52
CA THR A 41 -3.74 23.26 -1.87
C THR A 41 -2.37 22.58 -2.00
N ALA A 42 -1.28 23.35 -2.15
CA ALA A 42 0.06 22.78 -2.32
C ALA A 42 0.72 22.31 -1.00
N GLU A 43 0.34 22.86 0.15
CA GLU A 43 0.93 22.48 1.45
C GLU A 43 0.29 21.24 2.09
N ARG A 44 -0.85 20.77 1.58
CA ARG A 44 -1.52 19.55 2.12
C ARG A 44 -0.99 18.22 1.57
N CYS A 45 -0.09 18.24 0.58
CA CYS A 45 0.46 17.02 -0.01
C CYS A 45 1.71 16.46 0.69
N ILE A 46 2.21 17.08 1.74
CA ILE A 46 3.53 16.74 2.31
C ILE A 46 3.44 15.60 3.32
N PHE A 47 2.29 15.35 3.93
CA PHE A 47 2.12 14.35 4.98
C PHE A 47 1.18 13.24 4.53
N MET A 48 1.72 12.19 3.98
CA MET A 48 0.95 11.01 3.54
C MET A 48 1.66 9.73 3.95
N CYS A 49 0.87 8.78 4.46
CA CYS A 49 1.32 7.42 4.72
C CYS A 49 1.97 6.78 3.49
N GLY A 50 2.93 5.88 3.70
CA GLY A 50 3.63 5.15 2.65
C GLY A 50 3.24 3.68 2.63
N ILE A 51 2.95 3.14 1.44
CA ILE A 51 2.76 1.70 1.21
C ILE A 51 3.89 1.18 0.34
N VAL A 52 4.39 0.00 0.67
CA VAL A 52 5.21 -0.86 -0.17
C VAL A 52 4.74 -2.29 -0.09
N GLY A 53 4.95 -3.07 -1.14
CA GLY A 53 4.73 -4.51 -1.13
C GLY A 53 5.59 -5.20 -2.18
N PHE A 54 5.84 -6.47 -1.94
CA PHE A 54 6.77 -7.28 -2.72
C PHE A 54 6.23 -8.71 -2.85
N THR A 55 6.34 -9.27 -4.05
CA THR A 55 6.26 -10.71 -4.30
C THR A 55 7.31 -11.08 -5.33
N GLY A 56 8.20 -12.02 -5.01
CA GLY A 56 9.35 -12.32 -5.85
C GLY A 56 10.05 -13.61 -5.48
N LYS A 57 11.27 -13.76 -6.02
CA LYS A 57 12.13 -14.92 -5.80
C LYS A 57 13.20 -14.69 -4.71
N THR A 58 13.33 -13.47 -4.25
CA THR A 58 14.30 -13.07 -3.23
C THR A 58 13.60 -12.69 -1.94
N GLN A 59 14.36 -12.44 -0.87
CA GLN A 59 13.84 -12.01 0.42
C GLN A 59 13.09 -10.67 0.32
N ALA A 60 11.88 -10.62 0.86
CA ALA A 60 11.01 -9.44 0.80
C ALA A 60 11.42 -8.35 1.79
N ALA A 61 11.89 -8.73 2.98
CA ALA A 61 12.07 -7.80 4.11
C ALA A 61 13.02 -6.66 3.79
N GLY A 62 14.17 -6.93 3.16
CA GLY A 62 15.15 -5.90 2.79
C GLY A 62 14.56 -4.85 1.83
N PHE A 63 13.82 -5.30 0.80
CA PHE A 63 13.12 -4.39 -0.11
C PHE A 63 12.07 -3.54 0.62
N LEU A 64 11.26 -4.16 1.50
CA LEU A 64 10.20 -3.45 2.21
C LEU A 64 10.80 -2.34 3.09
N LEU A 65 11.88 -2.63 3.83
CA LEU A 65 12.55 -1.65 4.68
C LEU A 65 13.16 -0.51 3.88
N GLU A 66 13.89 -0.82 2.78
CA GLU A 66 14.45 0.20 1.87
C GLU A 66 13.35 1.09 1.27
N GLY A 67 12.26 0.49 0.80
CA GLY A 67 11.14 1.22 0.23
C GLY A 67 10.45 2.14 1.24
N LEU A 68 10.27 1.69 2.49
CA LEU A 68 9.70 2.51 3.55
C LEU A 68 10.64 3.64 3.97
N GLU A 69 11.96 3.40 4.04
CA GLU A 69 12.96 4.45 4.32
C GLU A 69 12.90 5.55 3.26
N ARG A 70 12.75 5.20 1.99
CA ARG A 70 12.58 6.15 0.89
C ARG A 70 11.26 6.94 0.95
N LEU A 71 10.25 6.47 1.68
CA LEU A 71 8.98 7.17 1.90
C LEU A 71 8.97 8.00 3.19
N GLU A 72 9.98 7.89 4.05
CA GLU A 72 10.05 8.57 5.35
C GLU A 72 10.00 10.11 5.23
N TYR A 73 10.45 10.69 4.10
CA TYR A 73 10.38 12.14 3.86
C TYR A 73 8.95 12.71 3.91
N ARG A 74 7.93 11.84 3.77
CA ARG A 74 6.51 12.21 3.83
C ARG A 74 5.99 12.40 5.25
N GLY A 75 6.82 12.13 6.27
CA GLY A 75 6.45 12.09 7.68
C GLY A 75 6.06 10.68 8.12
N TYR A 76 6.18 10.42 9.41
CA TYR A 76 5.83 9.14 10.04
C TYR A 76 5.64 9.32 11.54
N ASP A 77 4.83 8.46 12.14
CA ASP A 77 4.73 8.25 13.59
C ASP A 77 4.91 6.77 13.96
N SER A 78 4.76 5.90 12.99
CA SER A 78 4.98 4.46 13.15
C SER A 78 5.26 3.82 11.80
N ALA A 79 5.93 2.67 11.82
CA ALA A 79 6.18 1.85 10.65
C ALA A 79 6.06 0.38 10.99
N GLY A 80 5.83 -0.45 9.96
CA GLY A 80 5.83 -1.89 10.14
C GLY A 80 5.81 -2.64 8.83
N ILE A 81 6.23 -3.89 8.90
CA ILE A 81 6.23 -4.85 7.80
C ILE A 81 5.52 -6.13 8.24
N ALA A 82 4.89 -6.80 7.28
CA ALA A 82 4.40 -8.17 7.41
C ALA A 82 5.01 -8.99 6.28
N VAL A 83 5.68 -10.08 6.62
CA VAL A 83 6.31 -10.99 5.66
C VAL A 83 5.77 -12.39 5.91
N LEU A 84 5.44 -13.10 4.85
CA LEU A 84 4.93 -14.48 4.91
C LEU A 84 6.08 -15.46 4.73
N ASP A 85 6.25 -16.32 5.72
CA ASP A 85 7.20 -17.45 5.72
C ASP A 85 6.54 -18.72 6.25
N GLY A 86 6.69 -19.83 5.53
CA GLY A 86 6.23 -21.13 5.97
C GLY A 86 4.74 -21.21 6.35
N GLY A 87 3.89 -20.43 5.69
CA GLY A 87 2.45 -20.38 5.98
C GLY A 87 2.09 -19.53 7.22
N LYS A 88 3.01 -18.72 7.73
CA LYS A 88 2.79 -17.81 8.85
C LYS A 88 3.18 -16.37 8.46
N ILE A 89 2.42 -15.41 8.94
CA ILE A 89 2.74 -14.00 8.78
C ILE A 89 3.56 -13.53 9.97
N GLN A 90 4.81 -13.13 9.72
CA GLN A 90 5.67 -12.46 10.69
C GLN A 90 5.45 -10.95 10.58
N ILE A 91 5.14 -10.30 11.70
CA ILE A 91 4.89 -8.86 11.76
C ILE A 91 5.90 -8.20 12.68
N GLU A 92 6.60 -7.19 12.15
CA GLU A 92 7.47 -6.33 12.92
C GLU A 92 7.02 -4.88 12.77
N LYS A 93 6.94 -4.16 13.90
CA LYS A 93 6.47 -2.78 13.97
C LYS A 93 7.37 -1.93 14.85
N THR A 94 7.31 -0.62 14.62
CA THR A 94 7.91 0.41 15.49
C THR A 94 6.99 1.62 15.59
N THR A 95 6.99 2.30 16.73
CA THR A 95 6.39 3.63 16.93
C THR A 95 7.45 4.72 16.89
N GLU A 96 8.59 4.41 16.31
CA GLU A 96 9.75 5.27 16.15
C GLU A 96 10.17 5.30 14.67
N ARG A 97 11.37 5.84 14.38
CA ARG A 97 11.91 5.92 13.02
C ARG A 97 12.05 4.55 12.37
N ILE A 98 11.91 4.51 11.05
CA ILE A 98 12.12 3.28 10.27
C ILE A 98 13.49 2.65 10.55
N LYS A 99 14.50 3.46 10.87
CA LYS A 99 15.83 2.99 11.28
C LYS A 99 15.77 1.99 12.44
N ASN A 100 14.90 2.21 13.44
CA ASN A 100 14.76 1.30 14.57
C ASN A 100 14.17 -0.06 14.14
N LEU A 101 13.29 -0.07 13.12
CA LEU A 101 12.80 -1.30 12.54
C LEU A 101 13.88 -2.00 11.73
N ILE A 102 14.69 -1.26 10.98
CA ILE A 102 15.85 -1.78 10.24
C ILE A 102 16.86 -2.42 11.20
N ASP A 103 17.25 -1.71 12.27
CA ASP A 103 18.22 -2.20 13.27
C ASP A 103 17.66 -3.42 14.02
N LYS A 104 16.38 -3.41 14.41
CA LYS A 104 15.69 -4.52 15.10
C LYS A 104 15.67 -5.80 14.26
N THR A 105 15.48 -5.67 12.97
CA THR A 105 15.36 -6.78 12.04
C THR A 105 16.67 -7.18 11.39
N ASP A 106 17.78 -6.50 11.75
CA ASP A 106 19.10 -6.68 11.15
C ASP A 106 19.05 -6.51 9.62
N ASN A 107 18.61 -5.32 9.17
CA ASN A 107 18.35 -5.01 7.76
C ASN A 107 17.37 -6.00 7.07
N GLY A 108 16.51 -6.65 7.85
CA GLY A 108 15.57 -7.65 7.36
C GLY A 108 16.11 -9.09 7.32
N GLU A 109 17.38 -9.32 7.68
CA GLU A 109 17.99 -10.67 7.65
C GLU A 109 17.34 -11.64 8.64
N LYS A 110 16.74 -11.12 9.73
CA LYS A 110 16.02 -11.93 10.71
C LYS A 110 14.61 -12.33 10.28
N ILE A 111 14.12 -11.82 9.15
CA ILE A 111 12.75 -12.06 8.67
C ILE A 111 12.81 -12.73 7.32
N ASN A 112 12.47 -14.02 7.29
CA ASN A 112 12.47 -14.79 6.06
C ASN A 112 11.13 -14.67 5.34
N GLY A 113 11.17 -14.83 4.02
CA GLY A 113 9.99 -14.88 3.17
C GLY A 113 10.15 -14.06 1.90
N THR A 114 9.46 -14.48 0.85
CA THR A 114 9.56 -13.94 -0.51
C THR A 114 8.36 -13.08 -0.91
N ILE A 115 7.46 -12.85 0.03
CA ILE A 115 6.29 -11.99 -0.14
C ILE A 115 6.04 -11.20 1.15
N GLY A 116 5.66 -9.94 1.00
CA GLY A 116 5.33 -9.11 2.15
C GLY A 116 4.80 -7.73 1.77
N ILE A 117 4.34 -7.02 2.77
CA ILE A 117 3.79 -5.67 2.71
C ILE A 117 4.38 -4.82 3.83
N GLY A 118 4.51 -3.53 3.59
CA GLY A 118 5.05 -2.58 4.55
C GLY A 118 4.34 -1.24 4.50
N HIS A 119 4.40 -0.50 5.61
CA HIS A 119 3.71 0.75 5.77
C HIS A 119 4.47 1.72 6.68
N THR A 120 4.51 3.00 6.31
CA THR A 120 4.80 4.12 7.21
C THR A 120 3.52 4.91 7.45
N ARG A 121 3.13 5.04 8.72
CA ARG A 121 1.92 5.75 9.11
C ARG A 121 2.26 7.18 9.51
N TRP A 122 1.40 8.12 9.09
CA TRP A 122 1.26 9.43 9.70
C TRP A 122 -0.13 9.51 10.32
N ALA A 123 -0.21 9.58 11.65
CA ALA A 123 -1.49 9.56 12.36
C ALA A 123 -2.27 10.85 12.10
N THR A 124 -3.42 10.71 11.46
CA THR A 124 -4.46 11.74 11.42
C THR A 124 -5.50 11.51 12.51
N HIS A 125 -5.63 10.26 12.97
CA HIS A 125 -6.58 9.81 14.00
C HIS A 125 -5.91 8.76 14.89
N SER A 126 -6.18 8.80 16.20
CA SER A 126 -5.64 7.90 17.23
C SER A 126 -4.13 8.07 17.50
N ALA A 127 -3.74 7.96 18.78
CA ALA A 127 -2.35 8.08 19.20
C ALA A 127 -1.46 6.98 18.55
N PRO A 128 -0.18 7.29 18.26
CA PRO A 128 0.78 6.28 17.85
C PRO A 128 0.88 5.17 18.90
N SER A 129 0.63 3.93 18.48
CA SER A 129 0.79 2.75 19.32
C SER A 129 1.09 1.53 18.45
N PHE A 130 1.67 0.48 19.02
CA PHE A 130 1.90 -0.78 18.30
C PHE A 130 0.60 -1.39 17.77
N ALA A 131 -0.51 -1.26 18.52
CA ALA A 131 -1.82 -1.74 18.10
C ALA A 131 -2.33 -0.99 16.85
N ASN A 132 -2.13 0.34 16.81
CA ASN A 132 -2.60 1.20 15.73
C ASN A 132 -1.63 1.29 14.53
N ALA A 133 -0.38 0.84 14.69
CA ALA A 133 0.58 0.76 13.60
C ALA A 133 0.18 -0.34 12.60
N HIS A 134 0.37 -0.08 11.30
CA HIS A 134 0.22 -1.08 10.25
C HIS A 134 1.46 -1.99 10.17
N PRO A 135 1.32 -3.20 9.59
CA PRO A 135 0.12 -3.86 9.05
C PRO A 135 -0.88 -4.32 10.12
N HIS A 136 -2.18 -4.40 9.75
CA HIS A 136 -3.19 -5.06 10.57
C HIS A 136 -3.42 -6.49 10.11
N ILE A 137 -3.71 -7.39 11.06
CA ILE A 137 -3.91 -8.82 10.80
C ILE A 137 -5.32 -9.24 11.20
N SER A 138 -5.90 -10.20 10.49
CA SER A 138 -7.18 -10.81 10.89
C SER A 138 -7.05 -11.61 12.18
N ALA A 139 -8.15 -11.77 12.93
CA ALA A 139 -8.16 -12.48 14.21
C ALA A 139 -7.71 -13.94 14.09
N ASP A 140 -7.89 -14.56 12.93
CA ASP A 140 -7.44 -15.92 12.62
C ASP A 140 -5.98 -16.00 12.13
N GLY A 141 -5.31 -14.85 12.00
CA GLY A 141 -3.90 -14.75 11.60
C GLY A 141 -3.62 -14.99 10.11
N ARG A 142 -4.65 -15.13 9.26
CA ARG A 142 -4.48 -15.50 7.85
C ARG A 142 -4.23 -14.34 6.91
N PHE A 143 -4.74 -13.14 7.21
CA PHE A 143 -4.68 -11.99 6.31
C PHE A 143 -3.98 -10.83 6.97
N ALA A 144 -2.95 -10.28 6.32
CA ALA A 144 -2.37 -9.01 6.72
C ALA A 144 -2.67 -7.94 5.67
N VAL A 145 -2.93 -6.71 6.15
CA VAL A 145 -3.35 -5.58 5.31
C VAL A 145 -2.60 -4.32 5.70
N VAL A 146 -2.13 -3.59 4.69
CA VAL A 146 -1.72 -2.19 4.80
C VAL A 146 -2.70 -1.31 4.04
N HIS A 147 -2.95 -0.09 4.54
CA HIS A 147 -3.97 0.80 4.01
C HIS A 147 -3.52 2.26 4.08
N ASN A 148 -3.70 2.98 2.97
CA ASN A 148 -3.69 4.44 2.91
C ASN A 148 -5.08 4.92 2.55
N GLY A 149 -5.61 5.88 3.29
CA GLY A 149 -6.93 6.45 3.06
C GLY A 149 -7.79 6.44 4.30
N ILE A 150 -9.11 6.46 4.12
CA ILE A 150 -10.11 6.48 5.18
C ILE A 150 -11.27 5.58 4.77
N ILE A 151 -11.63 4.63 5.64
CA ILE A 151 -12.84 3.83 5.51
C ILE A 151 -13.97 4.53 6.27
N GLU A 152 -14.80 5.24 5.54
CA GLU A 152 -15.82 6.14 6.13
C GLU A 152 -16.89 5.38 6.92
N ASN A 153 -17.26 4.18 6.46
CA ASN A 153 -18.28 3.35 7.11
C ASN A 153 -17.71 2.34 8.13
N TYR A 154 -16.46 2.53 8.59
CA TYR A 154 -15.76 1.56 9.45
C TYR A 154 -16.50 1.27 10.77
N ILE A 155 -17.20 2.25 11.36
CA ILE A 155 -17.93 2.06 12.62
C ILE A 155 -19.03 1.02 12.44
N ALA A 156 -19.86 1.15 11.40
CA ALA A 156 -20.96 0.22 11.11
C ALA A 156 -20.42 -1.19 10.80
N LEU A 157 -19.31 -1.28 10.04
CA LEU A 157 -18.64 -2.55 9.74
C LEU A 157 -18.08 -3.20 11.00
N ARG A 158 -17.43 -2.43 11.86
CA ARG A 158 -16.87 -2.88 13.14
C ARG A 158 -17.95 -3.41 14.06
N ASP A 159 -19.07 -2.70 14.20
CA ASP A 159 -20.20 -3.12 15.02
C ASP A 159 -20.85 -4.41 14.51
N SER A 160 -20.96 -4.57 13.19
CA SER A 160 -21.41 -5.81 12.57
C SER A 160 -20.48 -6.98 12.87
N LEU A 161 -19.16 -6.79 12.70
CA LEU A 161 -18.15 -7.80 12.97
C LEU A 161 -18.08 -8.19 14.45
N LYS A 162 -18.23 -7.21 15.36
CA LYS A 162 -18.33 -7.50 16.81
C LYS A 162 -19.54 -8.35 17.17
N LYS A 163 -20.70 -8.14 16.52
CA LYS A 163 -21.88 -9.01 16.69
C LYS A 163 -21.62 -10.43 16.22
N ASP A 164 -20.73 -10.61 15.24
CA ASP A 164 -20.28 -11.93 14.77
C ASP A 164 -19.17 -12.53 15.68
N GLY A 165 -18.82 -11.87 16.80
CA GLY A 165 -17.83 -12.33 17.75
C GLY A 165 -16.39 -11.92 17.47
N VAL A 166 -16.13 -11.08 16.47
CA VAL A 166 -14.77 -10.59 16.14
C VAL A 166 -14.27 -9.63 17.21
N GLN A 167 -13.09 -9.91 17.74
CA GLN A 167 -12.37 -9.00 18.64
C GLN A 167 -11.41 -8.13 17.85
N PHE A 168 -11.36 -6.83 18.20
CA PHE A 168 -10.48 -5.85 17.59
C PHE A 168 -9.34 -5.49 18.54
N ALA A 169 -8.12 -5.46 18.00
CA ALA A 169 -6.90 -5.12 18.74
C ALA A 169 -6.55 -3.63 18.65
N SER A 170 -7.05 -2.92 17.64
CA SER A 170 -6.74 -1.51 17.38
C SER A 170 -7.98 -0.62 17.35
N GLU A 171 -7.75 0.69 17.34
CA GLU A 171 -8.80 1.69 17.16
C GLU A 171 -8.92 2.20 15.71
N THR A 172 -8.07 1.69 14.80
CA THR A 172 -8.02 2.16 13.41
C THR A 172 -9.25 1.71 12.62
N ASP A 173 -9.59 2.49 11.60
CA ASP A 173 -10.58 2.12 10.59
C ASP A 173 -10.09 0.93 9.74
N THR A 174 -8.78 0.81 9.57
CA THR A 174 -8.15 -0.22 8.74
C THR A 174 -8.42 -1.64 9.21
N GLU A 175 -8.48 -1.89 10.52
CA GLU A 175 -8.60 -3.25 11.05
C GLU A 175 -9.89 -3.96 10.62
N VAL A 176 -10.94 -3.22 10.21
CA VAL A 176 -12.16 -3.87 9.68
C VAL A 176 -11.89 -4.64 8.40
N ILE A 177 -10.84 -4.25 7.61
CA ILE A 177 -10.57 -4.83 6.30
C ILE A 177 -10.12 -6.29 6.41
N PRO A 178 -9.03 -6.65 7.15
CA PRO A 178 -8.64 -8.05 7.28
C PRO A 178 -9.73 -8.91 7.95
N GLN A 179 -10.53 -8.34 8.86
CA GLN A 179 -11.64 -9.07 9.47
C GLN A 179 -12.77 -9.37 8.47
N LEU A 180 -13.10 -8.43 7.58
CA LEU A 180 -14.07 -8.65 6.50
C LEU A 180 -13.57 -9.71 5.51
N ILE A 181 -12.29 -9.65 5.12
CA ILE A 181 -11.70 -10.65 4.23
C ILE A 181 -11.80 -12.04 4.85
N ALA A 182 -11.43 -12.19 6.13
CA ALA A 182 -11.55 -13.45 6.85
C ALA A 182 -12.99 -13.97 6.92
N LYS A 183 -13.98 -13.07 7.17
CA LYS A 183 -15.41 -13.42 7.18
C LYS A 183 -15.90 -13.97 5.84
N TYR A 184 -15.42 -13.40 4.71
CA TYR A 184 -15.85 -13.81 3.38
C TYR A 184 -14.99 -14.92 2.77
N TYR A 185 -13.88 -15.27 3.39
CA TYR A 185 -12.97 -16.29 2.86
C TYR A 185 -13.58 -17.70 2.91
N LYS A 186 -13.57 -18.35 1.75
CA LYS A 186 -14.02 -19.74 1.56
C LYS A 186 -13.07 -20.52 0.65
N GLY A 187 -11.75 -20.25 0.78
CA GLY A 187 -10.72 -20.90 -0.03
C GLY A 187 -10.33 -20.13 -1.30
N ASP A 188 -11.04 -19.06 -1.67
CA ASP A 188 -10.68 -18.16 -2.79
C ASP A 188 -10.32 -16.78 -2.24
N PHE A 189 -9.03 -16.44 -2.34
CA PHE A 189 -8.47 -15.20 -1.82
C PHE A 189 -8.98 -13.97 -2.59
N PHE A 190 -9.03 -14.05 -3.93
CA PHE A 190 -9.52 -12.96 -4.76
C PHE A 190 -11.01 -12.68 -4.49
N GLU A 191 -11.83 -13.73 -4.42
CA GLU A 191 -13.26 -13.58 -4.14
C GLU A 191 -13.52 -12.97 -2.76
N ALA A 192 -12.75 -13.38 -1.74
CA ALA A 192 -12.85 -12.82 -0.39
C ALA A 192 -12.51 -11.33 -0.35
N VAL A 193 -11.42 -10.92 -1.02
CA VAL A 193 -11.02 -9.51 -1.15
C VAL A 193 -12.09 -8.71 -1.91
N SER A 194 -12.54 -9.19 -3.06
CA SER A 194 -13.56 -8.53 -3.88
C SER A 194 -14.84 -8.29 -3.09
N LYS A 195 -15.33 -9.30 -2.34
CA LYS A 195 -16.49 -9.17 -1.47
C LYS A 195 -16.27 -8.19 -0.32
N ALA A 196 -15.10 -8.22 0.32
CA ALA A 196 -14.77 -7.29 1.39
C ALA A 196 -14.75 -5.84 0.87
N VAL A 197 -14.05 -5.60 -0.24
CA VAL A 197 -13.92 -4.28 -0.88
C VAL A 197 -15.27 -3.71 -1.31
N SER A 198 -16.20 -4.56 -1.80
CA SER A 198 -17.56 -4.10 -2.16
C SER A 198 -18.39 -3.57 -0.99
N LYS A 199 -17.94 -3.75 0.25
CA LYS A 199 -18.57 -3.22 1.47
C LYS A 199 -17.91 -1.96 2.00
N LEU A 200 -16.75 -1.57 1.45
CA LEU A 200 -16.01 -0.41 1.91
C LEU A 200 -16.50 0.86 1.22
N GLU A 201 -16.73 1.90 2.02
CA GLU A 201 -17.00 3.26 1.56
C GLU A 201 -15.80 4.15 1.93
N GLY A 202 -15.49 5.14 1.06
CA GLY A 202 -14.38 6.07 1.25
C GLY A 202 -13.25 5.89 0.25
N SER A 203 -12.04 6.34 0.64
CA SER A 203 -10.83 6.28 -0.18
C SER A 203 -9.85 5.26 0.39
N TYR A 204 -9.24 4.45 -0.47
CA TYR A 204 -8.25 3.47 -0.03
C TYR A 204 -7.26 3.07 -1.12
N ALA A 205 -6.03 2.79 -0.68
CA ALA A 205 -5.05 1.97 -1.35
C ALA A 205 -4.67 0.83 -0.41
N LEU A 206 -4.78 -0.41 -0.87
CA LEU A 206 -4.58 -1.61 -0.06
C LEU A 206 -3.46 -2.48 -0.62
N GLY A 207 -2.62 -3.02 0.26
CA GLY A 207 -1.77 -4.18 0.01
C GLY A 207 -2.18 -5.32 0.94
N ILE A 208 -2.41 -6.52 0.41
CA ILE A 208 -3.01 -7.64 1.15
C ILE A 208 -2.24 -8.93 0.85
N VAL A 209 -1.86 -9.65 1.89
CA VAL A 209 -1.25 -10.99 1.79
C VAL A 209 -2.07 -12.01 2.57
N CYS A 210 -2.01 -13.28 2.15
CA CYS A 210 -2.76 -14.40 2.72
C CYS A 210 -1.85 -15.61 2.92
N THR A 211 -1.94 -16.27 4.09
CA THR A 211 -1.13 -17.46 4.41
C THR A 211 -1.32 -18.62 3.46
N ASP A 212 -2.54 -18.77 2.92
CA ASP A 212 -2.89 -19.88 2.03
C ASP A 212 -2.43 -19.65 0.58
N PHE A 213 -1.91 -18.45 0.26
CA PHE A 213 -1.43 -18.03 -1.07
C PHE A 213 -0.03 -17.40 -0.94
N PRO A 214 1.02 -18.23 -0.75
CA PRO A 214 2.34 -17.77 -0.30
C PRO A 214 3.13 -16.96 -1.34
N ASP A 215 2.65 -16.82 -2.55
CA ASP A 215 3.25 -16.05 -3.64
C ASP A 215 2.34 -14.95 -4.20
N THR A 216 1.14 -14.79 -3.61
CA THR A 216 0.10 -13.90 -4.15
C THR A 216 -0.10 -12.67 -3.27
N LEU A 217 0.22 -11.51 -3.84
CA LEU A 217 -0.06 -10.19 -3.28
C LEU A 217 -1.27 -9.58 -4.01
N ILE A 218 -2.29 -9.14 -3.29
CA ILE A 218 -3.41 -8.41 -3.87
C ILE A 218 -3.27 -6.93 -3.53
N ALA A 219 -3.44 -6.08 -4.55
CA ALA A 219 -3.49 -4.64 -4.43
C ALA A 219 -4.85 -4.11 -4.91
N VAL A 220 -5.41 -3.16 -4.17
CA VAL A 220 -6.70 -2.52 -4.53
C VAL A 220 -6.54 -1.02 -4.43
N ARG A 221 -7.14 -0.28 -5.37
CA ARG A 221 -7.09 1.18 -5.37
C ARG A 221 -8.47 1.80 -5.53
N LYS A 222 -8.76 2.81 -4.70
CA LYS A 222 -9.88 3.74 -4.88
C LYS A 222 -9.50 5.11 -4.30
N PHE A 223 -9.30 6.09 -5.17
CA PHE A 223 -8.93 7.50 -4.89
C PHE A 223 -7.57 7.73 -4.22
N SER A 224 -7.00 6.78 -3.50
CA SER A 224 -5.67 6.87 -2.90
C SER A 224 -4.60 6.36 -3.87
N PRO A 225 -3.39 7.00 -3.97
CA PRO A 225 -2.39 6.60 -4.94
C PRO A 225 -1.80 5.21 -4.64
N LEU A 226 -1.73 4.37 -5.68
CA LEU A 226 -1.05 3.08 -5.67
C LEU A 226 -0.60 2.73 -7.10
N ILE A 227 0.62 2.26 -7.23
CA ILE A 227 1.24 1.83 -8.48
C ILE A 227 1.82 0.43 -8.34
N ILE A 228 2.01 -0.24 -9.46
CA ILE A 228 2.68 -1.53 -9.55
C ILE A 228 4.01 -1.34 -10.30
N GLY A 229 5.08 -1.89 -9.75
CA GLY A 229 6.35 -2.04 -10.43
C GLY A 229 6.49 -3.46 -10.97
N LEU A 230 6.96 -3.59 -12.20
CA LEU A 230 7.13 -4.88 -12.88
C LEU A 230 8.62 -5.19 -13.08
N SER A 231 9.03 -6.42 -12.77
CA SER A 231 10.35 -6.93 -13.15
C SER A 231 10.31 -8.41 -13.51
N LYS A 232 11.45 -8.97 -13.91
CA LYS A 232 11.55 -10.40 -14.26
C LYS A 232 11.56 -11.32 -13.05
N GLU A 233 12.01 -10.82 -11.91
CA GLU A 233 12.28 -11.62 -10.71
C GLU A 233 11.29 -11.33 -9.57
N ALA A 234 10.55 -10.21 -9.68
CA ALA A 234 9.61 -9.77 -8.66
C ALA A 234 8.60 -8.76 -9.22
N ASN A 235 7.47 -8.62 -8.52
CA ASN A 235 6.53 -7.54 -8.73
C ASN A 235 6.33 -6.77 -7.42
N TYR A 236 6.08 -5.49 -7.54
CA TYR A 236 6.08 -4.53 -6.45
C TYR A 236 4.77 -3.75 -6.42
N ILE A 237 4.34 -3.31 -5.26
CA ILE A 237 3.38 -2.21 -5.11
C ILE A 237 4.02 -1.09 -4.32
N ALA A 238 3.64 0.15 -4.64
CA ALA A 238 4.06 1.32 -3.88
C ALA A 238 3.04 2.45 -3.98
N SER A 239 2.94 3.26 -2.92
CA SER A 239 2.15 4.50 -2.96
C SER A 239 2.85 5.64 -3.69
N ASP A 240 4.17 5.50 -3.96
CA ASP A 240 4.99 6.46 -4.68
C ASP A 240 6.13 5.77 -5.43
N VAL A 241 6.47 6.29 -6.61
CA VAL A 241 7.54 5.74 -7.47
C VAL A 241 8.91 5.76 -6.79
N THR A 242 9.15 6.68 -5.88
CA THR A 242 10.43 6.81 -5.17
C THR A 242 10.81 5.55 -4.39
N ALA A 243 9.82 4.80 -3.90
CA ALA A 243 10.05 3.55 -3.18
C ALA A 243 10.60 2.41 -4.06
N ILE A 244 10.32 2.42 -5.37
CA ILE A 244 10.60 1.28 -6.27
C ILE A 244 11.51 1.62 -7.45
N VAL A 245 11.85 2.89 -7.68
CA VAL A 245 12.59 3.33 -8.88
C VAL A 245 14.00 2.73 -9.01
N SER A 246 14.62 2.30 -7.91
CA SER A 246 15.90 1.58 -7.91
C SER A 246 15.78 0.12 -8.37
N HIS A 247 14.59 -0.47 -8.27
CA HIS A 247 14.33 -1.87 -8.60
C HIS A 247 13.70 -2.04 -9.98
N THR A 248 12.86 -1.09 -10.39
CA THR A 248 12.24 -1.12 -11.72
C THR A 248 11.81 0.25 -12.19
N ARG A 249 11.76 0.43 -13.51
CA ARG A 249 11.19 1.60 -14.20
C ARG A 249 9.95 1.24 -15.02
N ASP A 250 9.60 -0.03 -15.06
CA ASP A 250 8.38 -0.49 -15.73
C ASP A 250 7.22 -0.40 -14.73
N ILE A 251 6.40 0.64 -14.89
CA ILE A 251 5.32 1.00 -13.97
C ILE A 251 3.96 0.77 -14.64
N LEU A 252 3.08 0.10 -13.89
CA LEU A 252 1.68 -0.05 -14.23
C LEU A 252 0.83 0.72 -13.23
N TYR A 253 -0.04 1.60 -13.71
CA TYR A 253 -0.98 2.35 -12.89
C TYR A 253 -2.26 1.54 -12.68
N ILE A 254 -2.71 1.45 -11.44
CA ILE A 254 -4.01 0.88 -11.07
C ILE A 254 -5.04 2.00 -11.15
N GLU A 255 -6.18 1.78 -11.79
CA GLU A 255 -7.29 2.74 -11.82
C GLU A 255 -8.23 2.55 -10.61
N ASP A 256 -9.12 3.52 -10.39
CA ASP A 256 -10.08 3.44 -9.29
C ASP A 256 -11.05 2.28 -9.48
N GLY A 257 -11.22 1.48 -8.43
CA GLY A 257 -12.05 0.28 -8.44
C GLY A 257 -11.32 -0.99 -8.95
N GLU A 258 -10.10 -0.87 -9.51
CA GLU A 258 -9.36 -2.05 -9.96
C GLU A 258 -8.76 -2.84 -8.79
N ILE A 259 -8.73 -4.16 -8.97
CA ILE A 259 -8.06 -5.13 -8.10
C ILE A 259 -6.93 -5.78 -8.91
N ALA A 260 -5.70 -5.63 -8.43
CA ALA A 260 -4.53 -6.26 -9.02
C ALA A 260 -4.12 -7.50 -8.22
N VAL A 261 -3.89 -8.61 -8.91
CA VAL A 261 -3.33 -9.84 -8.36
C VAL A 261 -1.92 -10.00 -8.89
N LEU A 262 -0.93 -9.88 -7.99
CA LEU A 262 0.49 -9.97 -8.30
C LEU A 262 1.04 -11.30 -7.82
N THR A 263 1.84 -11.93 -8.66
CA THR A 263 2.68 -13.09 -8.33
C THR A 263 4.11 -12.81 -8.79
N PRO A 264 5.12 -13.61 -8.43
CA PRO A 264 6.48 -13.45 -8.98
C PRO A 264 6.52 -13.49 -10.51
N ASN A 265 5.56 -14.17 -11.13
CA ASN A 265 5.55 -14.44 -12.58
C ASN A 265 4.69 -13.46 -13.40
N GLY A 266 3.97 -12.54 -12.76
CA GLY A 266 3.15 -11.57 -13.48
C GLY A 266 2.05 -10.94 -12.67
N VAL A 267 1.30 -10.05 -13.33
CA VAL A 267 0.22 -9.25 -12.75
C VAL A 267 -1.05 -9.43 -13.57
N LYS A 268 -2.18 -9.59 -12.89
CA LYS A 268 -3.51 -9.59 -13.50
C LYS A 268 -4.33 -8.46 -12.89
N LEU A 269 -4.99 -7.65 -13.73
CA LEU A 269 -5.92 -6.61 -13.31
C LEU A 269 -7.35 -7.08 -13.51
N TYR A 270 -8.20 -6.76 -12.55
CA TYR A 270 -9.63 -7.03 -12.58
C TYR A 270 -10.37 -5.73 -12.27
N ASP A 271 -11.46 -5.51 -12.99
CA ASP A 271 -12.42 -4.44 -12.70
C ASP A 271 -13.26 -4.89 -11.48
N GLY A 272 -13.19 -4.15 -10.39
CA GLY A 272 -13.89 -4.51 -9.14
C GLY A 272 -15.40 -4.27 -9.18
N ASP A 273 -15.89 -3.48 -10.17
CA ASP A 273 -17.31 -3.15 -10.33
C ASP A 273 -18.07 -4.15 -11.23
N LYS A 274 -17.40 -5.19 -11.73
CA LYS A 274 -17.94 -6.25 -12.60
C LYS A 274 -17.67 -7.65 -11.98
#